data_127e713bc5a27ac1e0f21ae7121bec59
#
_entry.id   127e713bc5a27ac1e0f21ae7121bec59
#
_cell.length_a   1.000
_cell.length_b   1.000
_cell.length_c   1.000
_cell.angle_alpha   90.00
_cell.angle_beta   90.00
_cell.angle_gamma   90.00
#
_symmetry.space_group_name_H-M   'P 1'
#
loop_
_entity.id
_entity.type
_entity.pdbx_description
1 polymer ?
#
loop_
_entity_poly.entity_id
_entity_poly.type
_entity_poly.pdbx_seq_one_letter_code
_entity_poly.pdbx_strand_id
1 'polypeptide(L)'
;LASANMYSFNVGLTSLVIGANGDYTVKSSEDLYTNNDMLSKLLVSYEEKCKGLKTLIFNNGINTSLIVYDMFKTAGYDVAHLDNTASKKERARILNWFKVTPGAILTSVSILTTGFDEPTVESIILNRATKSLTLYYQMIGRGSRILKNKSHFNVIDLGNNFHRFGEWGIDLDWQRIFKSPNYYLDSIITDEEIESNFRYEMPDELREEFQNSKEVYFDVNKTYVESIRKGESSKVVLERSISQHAKICIENSEDVFDALILSKKLNDDIDFRINRYSKCISKSTHNFLS
;
A
#
# COMPACT_ATOMS: atom_id res chain seq x y z
N LEU A 1 -14.37 -1.40 14.02
CA LEU A 1 -14.01 -1.83 12.68
C LEU A 1 -12.99 -2.98 12.77
N ALA A 2 -12.98 -3.88 11.77
CA ALA A 2 -11.98 -4.94 11.67
C ALA A 2 -10.59 -4.34 11.38
N SER A 3 -9.54 -4.99 11.88
CA SER A 3 -8.15 -4.62 11.60
C SER A 3 -7.75 -5.06 10.20
N ALA A 4 -6.92 -4.27 9.51
CA ALA A 4 -6.42 -4.61 8.19
C ALA A 4 -4.99 -5.15 8.25
N ASN A 5 -4.73 -6.26 7.57
CA ASN A 5 -3.40 -6.72 7.23
C ASN A 5 -3.05 -6.09 5.87
N MET A 6 -2.13 -5.12 5.84
CA MET A 6 -1.79 -4.34 4.66
C MET A 6 -0.55 -4.91 3.97
N TYR A 7 -0.65 -5.12 2.65
CA TYR A 7 0.45 -5.58 1.79
C TYR A 7 0.61 -4.61 0.63
N SER A 8 1.83 -4.10 0.38
CA SER A 8 2.14 -3.22 -0.75
C SER A 8 3.29 -3.77 -1.59
N PHE A 9 3.37 -3.26 -2.80
CA PHE A 9 4.32 -3.73 -3.81
C PHE A 9 4.87 -2.55 -4.60
N ASN A 10 6.09 -2.67 -5.11
CA ASN A 10 6.61 -1.70 -6.09
C ASN A 10 5.85 -1.84 -7.41
N VAL A 11 5.26 -0.75 -7.91
CA VAL A 11 4.35 -0.79 -9.07
C VAL A 11 4.63 0.24 -10.16
N GLY A 12 5.64 1.09 -10.01
CA GLY A 12 6.00 2.07 -11.04
C GLY A 12 5.00 3.24 -11.18
N LEU A 13 4.67 3.89 -10.06
CA LEU A 13 3.69 4.99 -9.99
C LEU A 13 4.07 6.21 -10.83
N THR A 14 5.37 6.44 -11.06
CA THR A 14 5.88 7.60 -11.85
C THR A 14 5.46 7.54 -13.31
N SER A 15 4.96 6.40 -13.80
CA SER A 15 4.34 6.29 -15.14
C SER A 15 2.92 6.85 -15.21
N LEU A 16 2.28 7.13 -14.07
CA LEU A 16 0.91 7.61 -14.00
C LEU A 16 0.84 9.11 -14.27
N VAL A 17 -0.20 9.52 -15.00
CA VAL A 17 -0.46 10.91 -15.38
C VAL A 17 -1.65 11.44 -14.59
N ILE A 18 -1.49 12.62 -13.97
CA ILE A 18 -2.56 13.29 -13.23
C ILE A 18 -3.48 13.99 -14.23
N GLY A 19 -4.78 13.74 -14.12
CA GLY A 19 -5.82 14.38 -14.92
C GLY A 19 -6.31 15.71 -14.33
N ALA A 20 -7.17 16.39 -15.07
CA ALA A 20 -7.75 17.69 -14.66
C ALA A 20 -8.59 17.62 -13.36
N ASN A 21 -9.05 16.44 -12.98
CA ASN A 21 -9.79 16.19 -11.74
C ASN A 21 -8.90 15.97 -10.51
N GLY A 22 -7.57 16.08 -10.67
CA GLY A 22 -6.59 15.91 -9.59
C GLY A 22 -6.28 14.46 -9.21
N ASP A 23 -6.90 13.47 -9.87
CA ASP A 23 -6.57 12.03 -9.72
C ASP A 23 -5.91 11.51 -11.01
N TYR A 24 -5.41 10.28 -11.01
CA TYR A 24 -4.76 9.67 -12.17
C TYR A 24 -5.74 9.41 -13.31
N THR A 25 -5.27 9.64 -14.55
CA THR A 25 -6.07 9.38 -15.73
C THR A 25 -6.36 7.89 -15.90
N VAL A 26 -7.54 7.58 -16.47
CA VAL A 26 -7.91 6.19 -16.77
C VAL A 26 -6.89 5.58 -17.72
N LYS A 27 -6.45 6.33 -18.75
CA LYS A 27 -5.52 5.84 -19.76
C LYS A 27 -4.18 5.42 -19.16
N SER A 28 -3.50 6.29 -18.39
CA SER A 28 -2.20 5.93 -17.78
C SER A 28 -2.34 4.78 -16.77
N SER A 29 -3.48 4.71 -16.08
CA SER A 29 -3.77 3.59 -15.19
C SER A 29 -3.99 2.29 -15.94
N GLU A 30 -4.71 2.31 -17.08
CA GLU A 30 -4.87 1.13 -17.93
C GLU A 30 -3.51 0.65 -18.46
N ASP A 31 -2.68 1.57 -18.99
CA ASP A 31 -1.34 1.23 -19.50
C ASP A 31 -0.47 0.54 -18.41
N LEU A 32 -0.57 0.99 -17.16
CA LEU A 32 0.15 0.37 -16.04
C LEU A 32 -0.47 -0.97 -15.62
N TYR A 33 -1.76 -0.99 -15.27
CA TYR A 33 -2.39 -2.12 -14.60
C TYR A 33 -2.82 -3.25 -15.53
N THR A 34 -2.71 -3.10 -16.85
CA THR A 34 -2.98 -4.16 -17.82
C THR A 34 -1.71 -4.77 -18.43
N ASN A 35 -0.52 -4.27 -18.06
CA ASN A 35 0.72 -4.92 -18.49
C ASN A 35 0.91 -6.29 -17.80
N ASN A 36 1.66 -7.17 -18.43
CA ASN A 36 1.82 -8.54 -17.97
C ASN A 36 2.44 -8.64 -16.57
N ASP A 37 3.38 -7.76 -16.24
CA ASP A 37 4.05 -7.77 -14.92
C ASP A 37 3.06 -7.42 -13.81
N MET A 38 2.22 -6.41 -14.03
CA MET A 38 1.20 -6.02 -13.04
C MET A 38 0.10 -7.06 -12.90
N LEU A 39 -0.36 -7.66 -14.01
CA LEU A 39 -1.33 -8.75 -13.97
C LEU A 39 -0.77 -9.98 -13.25
N SER A 40 0.47 -10.36 -13.53
CA SER A 40 1.16 -11.45 -12.83
C SER A 40 1.29 -11.13 -11.32
N LYS A 41 1.72 -9.91 -10.98
CA LYS A 41 1.85 -9.45 -9.59
C LYS A 41 0.50 -9.49 -8.86
N LEU A 42 -0.57 -9.05 -9.50
CA LEU A 42 -1.93 -9.10 -8.95
C LEU A 42 -2.34 -10.55 -8.64
N LEU A 43 -2.16 -11.47 -9.60
CA LEU A 43 -2.55 -12.86 -9.43
C LEU A 43 -1.72 -13.56 -8.33
N VAL A 44 -0.40 -13.41 -8.35
CA VAL A 44 0.50 -13.98 -7.34
C VAL A 44 0.17 -13.45 -5.95
N SER A 45 -0.01 -12.12 -5.81
CA SER A 45 -0.37 -11.51 -4.53
C SER A 45 -1.70 -12.03 -3.99
N TYR A 46 -2.70 -12.21 -4.87
CA TYR A 46 -3.97 -12.82 -4.48
C TYR A 46 -3.78 -14.26 -4.00
N GLU A 47 -3.04 -15.09 -4.76
CA GLU A 47 -2.81 -16.49 -4.40
C GLU A 47 -2.08 -16.65 -3.07
N GLU A 48 -1.12 -15.78 -2.77
CA GLU A 48 -0.37 -15.81 -1.52
C GLU A 48 -1.15 -15.29 -0.31
N LYS A 49 -1.95 -14.24 -0.48
CA LYS A 49 -2.54 -13.49 0.64
C LYS A 49 -4.06 -13.59 0.77
N CYS A 50 -4.76 -13.93 -0.32
CA CYS A 50 -6.23 -13.81 -0.40
C CYS A 50 -6.94 -15.03 -0.97
N LYS A 51 -6.21 -16.09 -1.35
CA LYS A 51 -6.78 -17.29 -1.97
C LYS A 51 -7.88 -17.89 -1.10
N GLY A 52 -9.08 -18.05 -1.69
CA GLY A 52 -10.27 -18.59 -1.00
C GLY A 52 -11.02 -17.59 -0.12
N LEU A 53 -10.52 -16.35 0.01
CA LEU A 53 -11.21 -15.28 0.71
C LEU A 53 -12.18 -14.55 -0.24
N LYS A 54 -13.33 -14.15 0.29
CA LYS A 54 -14.28 -13.30 -0.45
C LYS A 54 -13.66 -11.93 -0.72
N THR A 55 -13.37 -11.64 -1.98
CA THR A 55 -12.47 -10.55 -2.40
C THR A 55 -13.17 -9.51 -3.27
N LEU A 56 -12.98 -8.23 -2.95
CA LEU A 56 -13.31 -7.11 -3.84
C LEU A 56 -12.03 -6.58 -4.48
N ILE A 57 -12.04 -6.39 -5.81
CA ILE A 57 -10.94 -5.78 -6.57
C ILE A 57 -11.44 -4.45 -7.14
N PHE A 58 -10.77 -3.35 -6.77
CA PHE A 58 -11.07 -2.02 -7.28
C PHE A 58 -10.07 -1.62 -8.36
N ASN A 59 -10.60 -1.29 -9.56
CA ASN A 59 -9.82 -0.85 -10.71
C ASN A 59 -10.14 0.61 -11.08
N ASN A 60 -9.26 1.26 -11.83
CA ASN A 60 -9.47 2.64 -12.29
C ASN A 60 -10.34 2.73 -13.57
N GLY A 61 -10.33 1.70 -14.42
CA GLY A 61 -11.05 1.68 -15.70
C GLY A 61 -11.83 0.38 -15.91
N ILE A 62 -12.89 0.45 -16.75
CA ILE A 62 -13.72 -0.70 -17.11
C ILE A 62 -12.88 -1.75 -17.85
N ASN A 63 -12.05 -1.31 -18.80
CA ASN A 63 -11.18 -2.20 -19.56
C ASN A 63 -10.22 -2.97 -18.65
N THR A 64 -9.55 -2.30 -17.71
CA THR A 64 -8.71 -2.96 -16.70
C THR A 64 -9.49 -3.99 -15.92
N SER A 65 -10.71 -3.64 -15.47
CA SER A 65 -11.55 -4.54 -14.68
C SER A 65 -12.00 -5.79 -15.46
N LEU A 66 -12.26 -5.66 -16.75
CA LEU A 66 -12.60 -6.78 -17.64
C LEU A 66 -11.38 -7.70 -17.89
N ILE A 67 -10.20 -7.14 -18.11
CA ILE A 67 -8.97 -7.93 -18.27
C ILE A 67 -8.66 -8.70 -16.98
N VAL A 68 -8.81 -8.06 -15.82
CA VAL A 68 -8.67 -8.72 -14.52
C VAL A 68 -9.71 -9.83 -14.33
N TYR A 69 -10.97 -9.60 -14.73
CA TYR A 69 -12.00 -10.62 -14.72
C TYR A 69 -11.60 -11.84 -15.57
N ASP A 70 -11.16 -11.60 -16.82
CA ASP A 70 -10.79 -12.68 -17.73
C ASP A 70 -9.56 -13.47 -17.22
N MET A 71 -8.59 -12.78 -16.62
CA MET A 71 -7.41 -13.40 -16.01
C MET A 71 -7.81 -14.36 -14.87
N PHE A 72 -8.62 -13.90 -13.90
CA PHE A 72 -9.05 -14.75 -12.78
C PHE A 72 -9.95 -15.88 -13.24
N LYS A 73 -10.83 -15.64 -14.22
CA LYS A 73 -11.68 -16.67 -14.81
C LYS A 73 -10.87 -17.75 -15.50
N THR A 74 -9.84 -17.36 -16.26
CA THR A 74 -8.91 -18.30 -16.94
C THR A 74 -8.11 -19.11 -15.92
N ALA A 75 -7.75 -18.50 -14.79
CA ALA A 75 -7.09 -19.19 -13.67
C ALA A 75 -8.03 -20.09 -12.85
N GLY A 76 -9.33 -20.19 -13.21
CA GLY A 76 -10.30 -21.11 -12.61
C GLY A 76 -10.97 -20.59 -11.34
N TYR A 77 -10.95 -19.30 -11.08
CA TYR A 77 -11.61 -18.70 -9.92
C TYR A 77 -13.05 -18.30 -10.19
N ASP A 78 -13.89 -18.35 -9.15
CA ASP A 78 -15.25 -17.82 -9.16
C ASP A 78 -15.21 -16.29 -9.13
N VAL A 79 -15.31 -15.66 -10.29
CA VAL A 79 -15.17 -14.22 -10.48
C VAL A 79 -16.34 -13.63 -11.25
N ALA A 80 -16.76 -12.42 -10.88
CA ALA A 80 -17.67 -11.59 -11.64
C ALA A 80 -17.14 -10.16 -11.79
N HIS A 81 -17.58 -9.48 -12.85
CA HIS A 81 -17.32 -8.07 -13.09
C HIS A 81 -18.58 -7.23 -12.88
N LEU A 82 -18.43 -6.04 -12.30
CA LEU A 82 -19.52 -5.09 -12.13
C LEU A 82 -19.04 -3.65 -12.31
N ASP A 83 -19.69 -2.95 -13.23
CA ASP A 83 -19.49 -1.51 -13.47
C ASP A 83 -20.81 -0.74 -13.54
N ASN A 84 -20.76 0.53 -13.91
CA ASN A 84 -21.92 1.41 -13.98
C ASN A 84 -22.80 1.20 -15.22
N THR A 85 -22.39 0.38 -16.19
CA THR A 85 -23.17 0.05 -17.39
C THR A 85 -24.15 -1.09 -17.14
N ALA A 86 -23.96 -1.87 -16.07
CA ALA A 86 -24.82 -2.97 -15.71
C ALA A 86 -26.25 -2.51 -15.39
N SER A 87 -27.25 -3.19 -15.94
CA SER A 87 -28.66 -2.96 -15.64
C SER A 87 -28.95 -3.23 -14.15
N LYS A 88 -30.01 -2.62 -13.61
CA LYS A 88 -30.44 -2.88 -12.21
C LYS A 88 -30.64 -4.39 -11.92
N LYS A 89 -31.19 -5.14 -12.87
CA LYS A 89 -31.41 -6.58 -12.76
C LYS A 89 -30.09 -7.35 -12.71
N GLU A 90 -29.18 -7.01 -13.60
CA GLU A 90 -27.85 -7.63 -13.68
C GLU A 90 -27.03 -7.33 -12.41
N ARG A 91 -27.03 -6.08 -11.98
CA ARG A 91 -26.39 -5.67 -10.72
C ARG A 91 -26.93 -6.47 -9.54
N ALA A 92 -28.24 -6.59 -9.40
CA ALA A 92 -28.86 -7.37 -8.32
C ALA A 92 -28.45 -8.85 -8.38
N ARG A 93 -28.41 -9.44 -9.58
CA ARG A 93 -27.97 -10.83 -9.81
C ARG A 93 -26.52 -11.03 -9.37
N ILE A 94 -25.60 -10.16 -9.80
CA ILE A 94 -24.17 -10.25 -9.48
C ILE A 94 -23.96 -10.08 -7.99
N LEU A 95 -24.57 -9.08 -7.36
CA LEU A 95 -24.43 -8.83 -5.93
C LEU A 95 -25.00 -9.98 -5.08
N ASN A 96 -26.13 -10.55 -5.48
CA ASN A 96 -26.67 -11.73 -4.78
C ASN A 96 -25.76 -12.96 -4.94
N TRP A 97 -25.22 -13.19 -6.15
CA TRP A 97 -24.23 -14.25 -6.38
C TRP A 97 -22.99 -14.05 -5.49
N PHE A 98 -22.43 -12.85 -5.48
CA PHE A 98 -21.25 -12.53 -4.65
C PHE A 98 -21.53 -12.77 -3.17
N LYS A 99 -22.72 -12.42 -2.70
CA LYS A 99 -23.11 -12.61 -1.30
C LYS A 99 -23.13 -14.09 -0.90
N VAL A 100 -23.67 -14.97 -1.73
CA VAL A 100 -23.91 -16.39 -1.38
C VAL A 100 -22.74 -17.30 -1.74
N THR A 101 -21.82 -16.87 -2.62
CA THR A 101 -20.69 -17.70 -3.08
C THR A 101 -19.49 -17.51 -2.14
N PRO A 102 -19.03 -18.57 -1.44
CA PRO A 102 -17.80 -18.50 -0.65
C PRO A 102 -16.59 -18.26 -1.55
N GLY A 103 -15.63 -17.45 -1.07
CA GLY A 103 -14.39 -17.18 -1.80
C GLY A 103 -14.55 -16.45 -3.15
N ALA A 104 -15.77 -15.94 -3.44
CA ALA A 104 -16.04 -15.23 -4.69
C ALA A 104 -15.20 -13.98 -4.84
N ILE A 105 -14.78 -13.70 -6.06
CA ILE A 105 -14.07 -12.48 -6.44
C ILE A 105 -15.01 -11.55 -7.21
N LEU A 106 -15.11 -10.29 -6.79
CA LEU A 106 -15.86 -9.27 -7.53
C LEU A 106 -14.92 -8.15 -7.94
N THR A 107 -14.63 -8.05 -9.23
CA THR A 107 -13.85 -6.95 -9.81
C THR A 107 -14.78 -5.82 -10.25
N SER A 108 -14.42 -4.57 -9.94
CA SER A 108 -15.30 -3.44 -10.21
C SER A 108 -14.56 -2.12 -10.44
N VAL A 109 -15.31 -1.14 -10.95
CA VAL A 109 -14.89 0.25 -11.13
C VAL A 109 -15.85 1.14 -10.37
N SER A 110 -15.37 1.80 -9.30
CA SER A 110 -16.04 2.85 -8.52
C SER A 110 -17.45 2.57 -7.97
N ILE A 111 -18.22 1.67 -8.57
CA ILE A 111 -19.64 1.45 -8.26
C ILE A 111 -19.90 0.85 -6.86
N LEU A 112 -18.90 0.18 -6.30
CA LEU A 112 -18.99 -0.45 -4.98
C LEU A 112 -18.40 0.44 -3.85
N THR A 113 -17.93 1.63 -4.18
CA THR A 113 -17.38 2.57 -3.18
C THR A 113 -18.47 3.23 -2.34
N THR A 114 -19.71 3.31 -2.85
CA THR A 114 -20.86 3.87 -2.14
C THR A 114 -22.04 2.90 -2.17
N GLY A 115 -22.83 2.86 -1.10
CA GLY A 115 -24.11 2.11 -1.05
C GLY A 115 -24.02 0.60 -1.14
N PHE A 116 -22.82 0.01 -1.15
CA PHE A 116 -22.63 -1.45 -1.09
C PHE A 116 -22.26 -1.87 0.33
N ASP A 117 -23.05 -2.74 0.94
CA ASP A 117 -22.83 -3.26 2.28
C ASP A 117 -22.86 -4.79 2.25
N GLU A 118 -21.68 -5.40 2.28
CA GLU A 118 -21.48 -6.84 2.34
C GLU A 118 -20.44 -7.18 3.43
N PRO A 119 -20.89 -7.49 4.63
CA PRO A 119 -20.01 -7.72 5.77
C PRO A 119 -19.06 -8.91 5.61
N THR A 120 -19.39 -9.86 4.72
CA THR A 120 -18.60 -11.07 4.51
C THR A 120 -17.37 -10.87 3.63
N VAL A 121 -17.09 -9.65 3.17
CA VAL A 121 -15.86 -9.34 2.42
C VAL A 121 -14.65 -9.49 3.34
N GLU A 122 -13.74 -10.40 2.98
CA GLU A 122 -12.57 -10.78 3.76
C GLU A 122 -11.27 -10.18 3.19
N SER A 123 -11.31 -9.72 1.94
CA SER A 123 -10.15 -9.15 1.26
C SER A 123 -10.53 -8.01 0.33
N ILE A 124 -9.66 -6.99 0.29
CA ILE A 124 -9.73 -5.85 -0.62
C ILE A 124 -8.44 -5.81 -1.43
N ILE A 125 -8.56 -5.68 -2.75
CA ILE A 125 -7.42 -5.42 -3.63
C ILE A 125 -7.61 -4.06 -4.28
N LEU A 126 -6.66 -3.15 -4.01
CA LEU A 126 -6.59 -1.85 -4.65
C LEU A 126 -5.70 -1.97 -5.89
N ASN A 127 -6.27 -2.45 -7.01
CA ASN A 127 -5.61 -2.51 -8.31
C ASN A 127 -5.73 -1.14 -9.01
N ARG A 128 -5.45 -0.09 -8.23
CA ARG A 128 -5.43 1.30 -8.66
C ARG A 128 -4.67 2.18 -7.68
N ALA A 129 -3.96 3.16 -8.20
CA ALA A 129 -3.53 4.31 -7.44
C ALA A 129 -4.63 5.38 -7.41
N THR A 130 -4.67 6.20 -6.36
CA THR A 130 -5.52 7.38 -6.28
C THR A 130 -4.85 8.49 -5.47
N LYS A 131 -5.17 9.74 -5.79
CA LYS A 131 -4.83 10.92 -4.98
C LYS A 131 -5.98 11.36 -4.08
N SER A 132 -7.08 10.61 -4.07
CA SER A 132 -8.27 10.89 -3.25
C SER A 132 -8.26 10.08 -1.94
N LEU A 133 -8.01 10.77 -0.82
CA LEU A 133 -8.12 10.20 0.53
C LEU A 133 -9.51 9.57 0.75
N THR A 134 -10.56 10.28 0.37
CA THR A 134 -11.94 9.80 0.53
C THR A 134 -12.17 8.49 -0.21
N LEU A 135 -11.71 8.40 -1.45
CA LEU A 135 -11.85 7.19 -2.25
C LEU A 135 -11.06 6.02 -1.65
N TYR A 136 -9.84 6.27 -1.18
CA TYR A 136 -9.02 5.27 -0.48
C TYR A 136 -9.76 4.67 0.72
N TYR A 137 -10.27 5.52 1.62
CA TYR A 137 -11.02 5.04 2.79
C TYR A 137 -12.36 4.39 2.45
N GLN A 138 -13.04 4.84 1.40
CA GLN A 138 -14.26 4.20 0.92
C GLN A 138 -14.01 2.78 0.41
N MET A 139 -12.91 2.54 -0.32
CA MET A 139 -12.57 1.22 -0.83
C MET A 139 -12.19 0.26 0.30
N ILE A 140 -11.26 0.64 1.18
CA ILE A 140 -10.85 -0.21 2.31
C ILE A 140 -12.00 -0.46 3.28
N GLY A 141 -12.82 0.56 3.51
CA GLY A 141 -13.98 0.48 4.38
C GLY A 141 -14.98 -0.63 4.01
N ARG A 142 -14.96 -1.13 2.77
CA ARG A 142 -15.80 -2.29 2.37
C ARG A 142 -15.37 -3.59 3.03
N GLY A 143 -14.09 -3.74 3.40
CA GLY A 143 -13.60 -4.90 4.14
C GLY A 143 -13.71 -4.78 5.66
N SER A 144 -13.90 -3.59 6.20
CA SER A 144 -13.73 -3.28 7.62
C SER A 144 -14.89 -3.72 8.54
N ARG A 145 -15.97 -4.29 8.00
CA ARG A 145 -17.09 -4.74 8.80
C ARG A 145 -16.70 -5.92 9.69
N ILE A 146 -17.07 -5.86 10.97
CA ILE A 146 -16.85 -6.94 11.93
C ILE A 146 -17.99 -7.93 11.84
N LEU A 147 -17.67 -9.22 11.82
CA LEU A 147 -18.57 -10.31 12.06
C LEU A 147 -18.06 -11.17 13.22
N LYS A 148 -18.90 -12.01 13.79
CA LYS A 148 -18.53 -12.88 14.92
C LYS A 148 -17.23 -13.66 14.66
N ASN A 149 -16.99 -14.06 13.41
CA ASN A 149 -15.86 -14.88 12.98
C ASN A 149 -14.85 -14.09 12.11
N LYS A 150 -14.97 -12.74 12.03
CA LYS A 150 -14.12 -11.88 11.21
C LYS A 150 -13.71 -10.65 12.01
N SER A 151 -12.51 -10.69 12.57
CA SER A 151 -11.88 -9.57 13.27
C SER A 151 -10.83 -8.83 12.41
N HIS A 152 -10.38 -9.47 11.32
CA HIS A 152 -9.36 -8.96 10.40
C HIS A 152 -9.82 -9.12 8.95
N PHE A 153 -9.20 -8.37 8.07
CA PHE A 153 -9.32 -8.53 6.62
C PHE A 153 -7.99 -8.19 5.95
N ASN A 154 -7.76 -8.75 4.77
CA ASN A 154 -6.53 -8.50 4.02
C ASN A 154 -6.71 -7.36 3.02
N VAL A 155 -5.68 -6.54 2.86
CA VAL A 155 -5.63 -5.47 1.86
C VAL A 155 -4.36 -5.62 1.04
N ILE A 156 -4.50 -5.87 -0.26
CA ILE A 156 -3.42 -5.80 -1.24
C ILE A 156 -3.50 -4.43 -1.90
N ASP A 157 -2.47 -3.62 -1.72
CA ASP A 157 -2.41 -2.27 -2.28
C ASP A 157 -1.37 -2.19 -3.40
N LEU A 158 -1.85 -2.37 -4.63
CA LEU A 158 -1.05 -2.23 -5.85
C LEU A 158 -1.00 -0.77 -6.36
N GLY A 159 -1.55 0.17 -5.61
CA GLY A 159 -1.50 1.61 -5.90
C GLY A 159 -0.60 2.38 -4.95
N ASN A 160 0.03 1.70 -3.98
CA ASN A 160 0.81 2.32 -2.91
C ASN A 160 0.06 3.45 -2.18
N ASN A 161 -1.26 3.32 -2.10
CA ASN A 161 -2.14 4.32 -1.51
C ASN A 161 -1.88 4.46 0.00
N PHE A 162 -1.54 3.38 0.69
CA PHE A 162 -1.28 3.47 2.12
C PHE A 162 0.07 4.16 2.42
N HIS A 163 1.06 4.10 1.53
CA HIS A 163 2.27 4.91 1.65
C HIS A 163 1.96 6.40 1.50
N ARG A 164 0.95 6.73 0.69
CA ARG A 164 0.49 8.11 0.47
C ARG A 164 -0.39 8.62 1.61
N PHE A 165 -1.33 7.82 2.08
CA PHE A 165 -2.39 8.24 3.00
C PHE A 165 -2.25 7.70 4.43
N GLY A 166 -1.35 6.75 4.65
CA GLY A 166 -1.21 6.01 5.90
C GLY A 166 -2.01 4.70 5.92
N GLU A 167 -1.68 3.86 6.89
CA GLU A 167 -2.34 2.57 7.10
C GLU A 167 -3.79 2.74 7.58
N TRP A 168 -4.59 1.69 7.35
CA TRP A 168 -5.94 1.61 7.88
C TRP A 168 -5.96 1.66 9.40
N GLY A 169 -6.42 2.45 10.10
CA GLY A 169 -6.39 2.55 11.58
C GLY A 169 -5.46 3.64 12.09
N ILE A 170 -4.80 4.37 11.18
CA ILE A 170 -4.11 5.59 11.56
C ILE A 170 -5.15 6.63 12.00
N ASP A 171 -4.90 7.27 13.13
CA ASP A 171 -5.76 8.34 13.61
C ASP A 171 -5.44 9.63 12.85
N LEU A 172 -6.33 10.01 11.95
CA LEU A 172 -6.23 11.24 11.18
C LEU A 172 -6.97 12.36 11.87
N ASP A 173 -6.36 13.54 11.95
CA ASP A 173 -7.04 14.76 12.38
C ASP A 173 -8.00 15.24 11.27
N TRP A 174 -9.18 14.62 11.24
CA TRP A 174 -10.23 14.95 10.26
C TRP A 174 -10.68 16.42 10.37
N GLN A 175 -10.65 17.02 11.55
CA GLN A 175 -11.03 18.43 11.71
C GLN A 175 -10.03 19.34 11.01
N ARG A 176 -8.73 19.04 11.13
CA ARG A 176 -7.68 19.79 10.46
C ARG A 176 -7.73 19.60 8.95
N ILE A 177 -7.93 18.36 8.48
CA ILE A 177 -8.07 18.04 7.06
C ILE A 177 -9.24 18.81 6.45
N PHE A 178 -10.39 18.88 7.13
CA PHE A 178 -11.55 19.65 6.68
C PHE A 178 -11.33 21.16 6.67
N LYS A 179 -10.65 21.68 7.69
CA LYS A 179 -10.39 23.13 7.81
C LYS A 179 -9.31 23.63 6.86
N SER A 180 -8.34 22.80 6.56
CA SER A 180 -7.15 23.15 5.77
C SER A 180 -6.78 22.01 4.80
N PRO A 181 -7.61 21.74 3.76
CA PRO A 181 -7.36 20.65 2.82
C PRO A 181 -6.00 20.75 2.12
N ASN A 182 -5.58 21.96 1.77
CA ASN A 182 -4.28 22.20 1.10
C ASN A 182 -3.11 21.77 2.00
N TYR A 183 -3.16 22.08 3.30
CA TYR A 183 -2.14 21.62 4.24
C TYR A 183 -1.97 20.10 4.24
N TYR A 184 -3.10 19.37 4.19
CA TYR A 184 -3.05 17.91 4.10
C TYR A 184 -2.48 17.44 2.76
N LEU A 185 -2.92 18.05 1.63
CA LEU A 185 -2.42 17.72 0.30
C LEU A 185 -0.91 17.97 0.17
N ASP A 186 -0.42 19.07 0.74
CA ASP A 186 1.01 19.41 0.76
C ASP A 186 1.83 18.45 1.64
N SER A 187 1.20 17.76 2.59
CA SER A 187 1.85 16.76 3.45
C SER A 187 1.93 15.36 2.84
N ILE A 188 1.24 15.13 1.73
CA ILE A 188 1.24 13.84 1.04
C ILE A 188 2.56 13.63 0.30
N ILE A 189 3.18 12.48 0.48
CA ILE A 189 4.42 12.12 -0.23
C ILE A 189 4.15 11.94 -1.74
N THR A 190 5.12 12.32 -2.56
CA THR A 190 5.03 12.21 -4.01
C THR A 190 5.21 10.78 -4.50
N ASP A 191 4.88 10.54 -5.77
CA ASP A 191 5.03 9.21 -6.39
C ASP A 191 6.51 8.84 -6.49
N GLU A 192 7.37 9.81 -6.77
CA GLU A 192 8.83 9.64 -6.79
C GLU A 192 9.38 9.28 -5.40
N GLU A 193 8.84 9.89 -4.36
CA GLU A 193 9.21 9.57 -2.98
C GLU A 193 8.75 8.17 -2.58
N ILE A 194 7.54 7.76 -2.99
CA ILE A 194 7.03 6.40 -2.75
C ILE A 194 7.92 5.38 -3.46
N GLU A 195 8.20 5.57 -4.75
CA GLU A 195 9.06 4.67 -5.53
C GLU A 195 10.49 4.61 -5.00
N SER A 196 11.02 5.75 -4.53
CA SER A 196 12.35 5.75 -3.92
C SER A 196 12.42 4.92 -2.64
N ASN A 197 11.28 4.72 -1.94
CA ASN A 197 11.22 3.80 -0.79
C ASN A 197 11.39 2.34 -1.19
N PHE A 198 10.90 1.98 -2.40
CA PHE A 198 11.02 0.62 -2.93
C PHE A 198 12.31 0.41 -3.74
N ARG A 199 12.97 1.48 -4.20
CA ARG A 199 14.20 1.37 -4.99
C ARG A 199 15.41 0.95 -4.18
N TYR A 200 15.39 1.16 -2.87
CA TYR A 200 16.41 0.63 -2.00
C TYR A 200 15.96 -0.72 -1.46
N GLU A 201 16.29 -1.77 -2.18
CA GLU A 201 16.34 -3.13 -1.66
C GLU A 201 17.83 -3.48 -1.51
N MET A 202 18.18 -3.98 -0.34
CA MET A 202 19.54 -4.51 -0.14
C MET A 202 19.78 -5.58 -1.21
N PRO A 203 20.84 -5.46 -2.06
CA PRO A 203 21.14 -6.45 -3.08
C PRO A 203 21.18 -7.85 -2.48
N ASP A 204 20.68 -8.85 -3.21
CA ASP A 204 20.63 -10.24 -2.71
C ASP A 204 21.99 -10.72 -2.22
N GLU A 205 23.06 -10.40 -2.94
CA GLU A 205 24.45 -10.72 -2.57
C GLU A 205 24.84 -10.12 -1.21
N LEU A 206 24.43 -8.87 -0.94
CA LEU A 206 24.66 -8.22 0.35
C LEU A 206 23.75 -8.79 1.44
N ARG A 207 22.52 -9.14 1.10
CA ARG A 207 21.55 -9.71 2.03
C ARG A 207 21.99 -11.08 2.53
N GLU A 208 22.66 -11.89 1.71
CA GLU A 208 23.24 -13.17 2.12
C GLU A 208 24.28 -13.03 3.23
N GLU A 209 24.98 -11.90 3.29
CA GLU A 209 25.94 -11.61 4.38
C GLU A 209 25.25 -11.26 5.71
N PHE A 210 23.95 -10.92 5.67
CA PHE A 210 23.13 -10.59 6.84
C PHE A 210 22.03 -11.62 7.13
N GLN A 211 22.22 -12.88 6.73
CA GLN A 211 21.23 -13.95 6.85
C GLN A 211 20.82 -14.28 8.30
N ASN A 212 21.68 -13.99 9.28
CA ASN A 212 21.39 -14.23 10.71
C ASN A 212 20.46 -13.18 11.29
N SER A 213 20.25 -12.06 10.61
CA SER A 213 19.35 -10.99 11.05
C SER A 213 17.97 -11.14 10.42
N LYS A 214 16.93 -11.19 11.28
CA LYS A 214 15.54 -11.29 10.82
C LYS A 214 15.05 -10.04 10.11
N GLU A 215 15.56 -8.88 10.49
CA GLU A 215 15.11 -7.58 10.04
C GLU A 215 16.31 -6.70 9.67
N VAL A 216 16.61 -6.63 8.38
CA VAL A 216 17.69 -5.80 7.84
C VAL A 216 17.19 -4.43 7.37
N TYR A 217 15.89 -4.28 7.15
CA TYR A 217 15.26 -3.03 6.72
C TYR A 217 14.94 -2.12 7.91
N PHE A 218 15.15 -0.80 7.73
CA PHE A 218 14.80 0.22 8.72
C PHE A 218 13.90 1.30 8.08
N ASP A 219 12.66 1.37 8.53
CA ASP A 219 11.72 2.38 8.05
C ASP A 219 11.91 3.72 8.77
N VAL A 220 12.65 4.61 8.12
CA VAL A 220 12.94 5.96 8.61
C VAL A 220 11.67 6.78 8.77
N ASN A 221 10.74 6.72 7.80
CA ASN A 221 9.52 7.53 7.82
C ASN A 221 8.60 7.10 8.96
N LYS A 222 8.37 5.80 9.09
CA LYS A 222 7.55 5.24 10.18
C LYS A 222 8.14 5.62 11.55
N THR A 223 9.44 5.41 11.72
CA THR A 223 10.13 5.72 12.98
C THR A 223 10.07 7.21 13.30
N TYR A 224 10.19 8.09 12.28
CA TYR A 224 10.06 9.52 12.44
C TYR A 224 8.65 9.93 12.92
N VAL A 225 7.61 9.45 12.25
CA VAL A 225 6.22 9.73 12.61
C VAL A 225 5.91 9.24 14.03
N GLU A 226 6.34 8.04 14.39
CA GLU A 226 6.15 7.48 15.72
C GLU A 226 6.88 8.30 16.80
N SER A 227 8.11 8.77 16.53
CA SER A 227 8.89 9.59 17.46
C SER A 227 8.21 10.95 17.70
N ILE A 228 7.74 11.61 16.64
CA ILE A 228 7.01 12.87 16.77
C ILE A 228 5.72 12.70 17.58
N ARG A 229 4.96 11.62 17.33
CA ARG A 229 3.73 11.32 18.08
C ARG A 229 3.99 11.13 19.59
N LYS A 230 5.13 10.54 19.93
CA LYS A 230 5.55 10.34 21.33
C LYS A 230 6.18 11.59 21.97
N GLY A 231 6.29 12.69 21.22
CA GLY A 231 6.98 13.90 21.68
C GLY A 231 8.50 13.73 21.82
N GLU A 232 9.08 12.71 21.17
CA GLU A 232 10.52 12.47 21.16
C GLU A 232 11.22 13.42 20.17
N SER A 233 12.50 13.67 20.41
CA SER A 233 13.34 14.42 19.44
C SER A 233 13.48 13.64 18.15
N SER A 234 13.46 14.32 16.99
CA SER A 234 13.72 13.68 15.69
C SER A 234 15.07 12.95 15.62
N LYS A 235 16.06 13.37 16.44
CA LYS A 235 17.38 12.71 16.54
C LYS A 235 17.29 11.24 16.97
N VAL A 236 16.27 10.85 17.71
CA VAL A 236 16.02 9.46 18.13
C VAL A 236 15.90 8.52 16.92
N VAL A 237 15.44 9.00 15.77
CA VAL A 237 15.39 8.23 14.53
C VAL A 237 16.78 7.81 14.06
N LEU A 238 17.76 8.73 14.11
CA LEU A 238 19.16 8.44 13.76
C LEU A 238 19.76 7.44 14.75
N GLU A 239 19.54 7.64 16.04
CA GLU A 239 20.03 6.74 17.10
C GLU A 239 19.50 5.31 16.92
N ARG A 240 18.20 5.18 16.64
CA ARG A 240 17.58 3.87 16.35
C ARG A 240 18.12 3.25 15.06
N SER A 241 18.33 4.05 14.02
CA SER A 241 18.91 3.58 12.76
C SER A 241 20.34 3.07 12.93
N ILE A 242 21.19 3.82 13.65
CA ILE A 242 22.57 3.43 13.97
C ILE A 242 22.57 2.16 14.82
N SER A 243 21.71 2.08 15.83
CA SER A 243 21.59 0.91 16.70
C SER A 243 21.18 -0.34 15.93
N GLN A 244 20.28 -0.20 14.97
CA GLN A 244 19.85 -1.31 14.11
C GLN A 244 20.99 -1.75 13.17
N HIS A 245 21.75 -0.82 12.56
CA HIS A 245 22.94 -1.16 11.77
C HIS A 245 24.01 -1.88 12.60
N ALA A 246 24.32 -1.35 13.77
CA ALA A 246 25.30 -1.99 14.66
C ALA A 246 24.85 -3.41 15.03
N LYS A 247 23.56 -3.59 15.34
CA LYS A 247 22.97 -4.88 15.67
C LYS A 247 23.14 -5.88 14.54
N ILE A 248 22.74 -5.55 13.30
CA ILE A 248 22.85 -6.50 12.18
C ILE A 248 24.30 -6.83 11.85
N CYS A 249 25.24 -5.90 11.99
CA CYS A 249 26.65 -6.18 11.80
C CYS A 249 27.18 -7.17 12.88
N ILE A 250 26.81 -6.97 14.14
CA ILE A 250 27.23 -7.84 15.24
C ILE A 250 26.62 -9.23 15.11
N GLU A 251 25.35 -9.35 14.74
CA GLU A 251 24.67 -10.63 14.56
C GLU A 251 25.27 -11.50 13.45
N ASN A 252 25.98 -10.88 12.48
CA ASN A 252 26.52 -11.56 11.30
C ASN A 252 28.06 -11.55 11.24
N SER A 253 28.76 -11.24 12.32
CA SER A 253 30.22 -11.20 12.42
C SER A 253 30.73 -12.13 13.50
N GLU A 254 31.96 -12.62 13.36
CA GLU A 254 32.64 -13.42 14.36
C GLU A 254 33.35 -12.55 15.40
N ASP A 255 33.83 -11.37 14.97
CA ASP A 255 34.50 -10.43 15.83
C ASP A 255 34.24 -8.96 15.45
N VAL A 256 34.87 -8.02 16.19
CA VAL A 256 34.70 -6.58 15.98
C VAL A 256 35.26 -6.12 14.62
N PHE A 257 36.32 -6.77 14.11
CA PHE A 257 36.92 -6.40 12.82
C PHE A 257 36.00 -6.80 11.67
N ASP A 258 35.40 -7.98 11.75
CA ASP A 258 34.39 -8.43 10.78
C ASP A 258 33.16 -7.51 10.80
N ALA A 259 32.68 -7.14 11.98
CA ALA A 259 31.57 -6.21 12.12
C ALA A 259 31.88 -4.85 11.46
N LEU A 260 33.11 -4.34 11.58
CA LEU A 260 33.56 -3.11 10.92
C LEU A 260 33.64 -3.27 9.39
N ILE A 261 34.03 -4.44 8.89
CA ILE A 261 34.04 -4.73 7.44
C ILE A 261 32.60 -4.74 6.91
N LEU A 262 31.69 -5.44 7.59
CA LEU A 262 30.28 -5.48 7.23
C LEU A 262 29.63 -4.09 7.25
N SER A 263 29.97 -3.26 8.25
CA SER A 263 29.41 -1.89 8.34
C SER A 263 29.78 -1.01 7.14
N LYS A 264 30.95 -1.20 6.55
CA LYS A 264 31.37 -0.46 5.34
C LYS A 264 30.59 -0.87 4.09
N LYS A 265 30.04 -2.08 4.04
CA LYS A 265 29.20 -2.55 2.94
C LYS A 265 27.79 -1.95 2.97
N LEU A 266 27.37 -1.36 4.09
CA LEU A 266 26.08 -0.70 4.27
C LEU A 266 26.06 0.78 3.87
N ASN A 267 27.09 1.30 3.19
CA ASN A 267 27.17 2.72 2.84
C ASN A 267 25.95 3.21 2.05
N ASP A 268 25.50 2.45 1.07
CA ASP A 268 24.34 2.84 0.25
C ASP A 268 23.05 2.87 1.08
N ASP A 269 22.87 1.95 2.02
CA ASP A 269 21.77 1.97 2.98
C ASP A 269 21.86 3.16 3.94
N ILE A 270 23.06 3.48 4.40
CA ILE A 270 23.29 4.65 5.24
C ILE A 270 22.91 5.94 4.50
N ASP A 271 23.38 6.11 3.29
CA ASP A 271 23.08 7.28 2.46
C ASP A 271 21.59 7.40 2.16
N PHE A 272 20.93 6.30 1.86
CA PHE A 272 19.49 6.24 1.70
C PHE A 272 18.76 6.71 2.96
N ARG A 273 19.10 6.18 4.14
CA ARG A 273 18.49 6.53 5.42
C ARG A 273 18.70 7.98 5.79
N ILE A 274 19.91 8.52 5.57
CA ILE A 274 20.24 9.94 5.79
C ILE A 274 19.39 10.83 4.89
N ASN A 275 19.29 10.51 3.60
CA ASN A 275 18.49 11.27 2.64
C ASN A 275 16.99 11.26 3.03
N ARG A 276 16.49 10.12 3.49
CA ARG A 276 15.09 10.01 3.98
C ARG A 276 14.87 10.85 5.23
N TYR A 277 15.77 10.77 6.20
CA TYR A 277 15.69 11.55 7.42
C TYR A 277 15.73 13.07 7.14
N SER A 278 16.60 13.50 6.23
CA SER A 278 16.71 14.91 5.81
C SER A 278 15.39 15.40 5.20
N LYS A 279 14.72 14.58 4.38
CA LYS A 279 13.40 14.89 3.82
C LYS A 279 12.31 15.01 4.89
N CYS A 280 12.33 14.15 5.91
CA CYS A 280 11.39 14.24 7.05
C CYS A 280 11.53 15.55 7.80
N ILE A 281 12.79 15.99 8.06
CA ILE A 281 13.06 17.24 8.78
C ILE A 281 12.69 18.46 7.93
N SER A 282 13.08 18.51 6.65
CA SER A 282 12.81 19.66 5.79
C SER A 282 11.32 19.91 5.60
N LYS A 283 10.51 18.85 5.49
CA LYS A 283 9.04 18.96 5.49
C LYS A 283 8.50 19.53 6.81
N SER A 284 9.04 19.10 7.94
CA SER A 284 8.63 19.60 9.26
C SER A 284 9.00 21.07 9.48
N THR A 285 10.14 21.51 8.95
CA THR A 285 10.61 22.91 9.06
C THR A 285 9.76 23.85 8.18
N HIS A 286 9.36 23.42 7.00
CA HIS A 286 8.46 24.18 6.12
C HIS A 286 7.09 24.37 6.75
N ASN A 287 6.59 23.35 7.46
CA ASN A 287 5.32 23.40 8.21
C ASN A 287 5.39 24.27 9.49
N PHE A 288 6.57 24.65 9.95
CA PHE A 288 6.75 25.49 11.14
C PHE A 288 6.87 26.98 10.80
N LEU A 289 7.19 27.31 9.54
CA LEU A 289 7.40 28.68 9.04
C LEU A 289 6.22 29.22 8.22
N SER A 290 5.22 28.39 7.95
CA SER A 290 3.93 28.75 7.30
C SER A 290 2.79 28.72 8.31
#